data_c20fb537c3fcae705c727af9555d8a45
#
_entry.id   c20fb537c3fcae705c727af9555d8a45
#
_cell.length_a   1.000
_cell.length_b   1.000
_cell.length_c   1.000
_cell.angle_alpha   90.00
_cell.angle_beta   90.00
_cell.angle_gamma   90.00
#
_symmetry.space_group_name_H-M   'P 1'
#
loop_
_entity.id
_entity.type
_entity.pdbx_description
1 polymer ?
#
loop_
_entity_poly.entity_id
_entity_poly.type
_entity_poly.pdbx_seq_one_letter_code
_entity_poly.pdbx_strand_id
1 'polypeptide(L)'
;MEEGMKRCPACAELIQAAAHKCRYCGTDLDSYVAAHEATVEQTLYSGHPRVIYSFGQYVLAVCTLGLALLVYWVRSLSITFIVTTQRVQVERGLFSKTRDSLELFRVDHFDVLKPLGMRLLGLCQVHLHSSDPGMSSVYLYGIPGLEAMADTLRDCSLRERTRRRVLPMEQM
;
A
#
# COMPACT_ATOMS: atom_id res chain seq x y z
N MET A 1 31.35 13.80 27.43
CA MET A 1 30.16 14.37 28.09
C MET A 1 29.27 15.04 27.03
N GLU A 2 28.68 14.23 26.12
CA GLU A 2 27.71 14.68 25.10
C GLU A 2 26.32 14.03 25.32
N GLU A 3 26.12 13.48 26.52
CA GLU A 3 24.84 12.89 26.92
C GLU A 3 23.85 14.02 27.19
N GLY A 4 22.99 14.29 26.22
CA GLY A 4 21.91 15.28 26.32
C GLY A 4 21.83 16.26 25.17
N MET A 5 22.65 16.11 24.12
CA MET A 5 22.55 16.92 22.92
C MET A 5 22.17 16.08 21.70
N LYS A 6 21.31 16.64 20.80
CA LYS A 6 20.99 16.08 19.50
C LYS A 6 21.27 17.10 18.41
N ARG A 7 21.51 16.65 17.18
CA ARG A 7 21.61 17.54 16.02
C ARG A 7 20.23 17.91 15.51
N CYS A 8 20.00 19.17 15.24
CA CYS A 8 18.77 19.62 14.61
C CYS A 8 18.65 19.04 13.18
N PRO A 9 17.56 18.37 12.82
CA PRO A 9 17.41 17.78 11.48
C PRO A 9 17.23 18.81 10.38
N ALA A 10 16.89 20.07 10.71
CA ALA A 10 16.70 21.14 9.74
C ALA A 10 17.96 21.96 9.47
N CYS A 11 18.79 22.27 10.49
CA CYS A 11 19.99 23.11 10.34
C CYS A 11 21.29 22.45 10.77
N ALA A 12 21.24 21.19 11.24
CA ALA A 12 22.36 20.37 11.72
C ALA A 12 23.12 20.92 12.97
N GLU A 13 22.67 22.03 13.58
CA GLU A 13 23.23 22.58 14.79
C GLU A 13 22.94 21.74 16.02
N LEU A 14 23.85 21.79 17.03
CA LEU A 14 23.69 21.07 18.27
C LEU A 14 22.66 21.76 19.18
N ILE A 15 21.64 21.03 19.57
CA ILE A 15 20.57 21.47 20.46
C ILE A 15 20.38 20.48 21.62
N GLN A 16 19.70 20.87 22.66
CA GLN A 16 19.34 19.96 23.76
C GLN A 16 18.47 18.82 23.27
N ALA A 17 18.72 17.60 23.77
CA ALA A 17 17.95 16.42 23.34
C ALA A 17 16.43 16.54 23.61
N ALA A 18 16.07 17.22 24.74
CA ALA A 18 14.69 17.47 25.12
C ALA A 18 14.05 18.70 24.46
N ALA A 19 14.75 19.40 23.55
CA ALA A 19 14.19 20.57 22.89
C ALA A 19 13.10 20.19 21.88
N HIS A 20 11.93 20.80 21.98
CA HIS A 20 10.83 20.71 21.03
C HIS A 20 10.97 21.71 19.87
N LYS A 21 11.73 22.78 20.05
CA LYS A 21 11.96 23.80 19.04
C LYS A 21 13.45 24.15 18.95
N CYS A 22 13.96 24.27 17.72
CA CYS A 22 15.33 24.66 17.49
C CYS A 22 15.53 26.13 17.76
N ARG A 23 16.49 26.50 18.65
CA ARG A 23 16.80 27.89 18.96
C ARG A 23 17.51 28.64 17.85
N TYR A 24 18.13 27.92 16.89
CA TYR A 24 18.89 28.53 15.79
C TYR A 24 18.04 28.82 14.56
N CYS A 25 17.26 27.82 14.10
CA CYS A 25 16.43 27.97 12.89
C CYS A 25 14.94 28.17 13.19
N GLY A 26 14.51 28.08 14.47
CA GLY A 26 13.12 28.28 14.86
C GLY A 26 12.17 27.14 14.48
N THR A 27 12.68 26.07 13.84
CA THR A 27 11.86 24.93 13.41
C THR A 27 11.31 24.19 14.63
N ASP A 28 10.03 23.89 14.61
CA ASP A 28 9.39 22.97 15.54
C ASP A 28 9.80 21.54 15.15
N LEU A 29 10.49 20.87 16.08
CA LEU A 29 11.12 19.58 15.83
C LEU A 29 10.09 18.45 15.77
N ASP A 30 9.05 18.54 16.58
CA ASP A 30 8.02 17.49 16.65
C ASP A 30 7.19 17.49 15.33
N SER A 31 6.79 18.67 14.88
CA SER A 31 6.09 18.80 13.59
C SER A 31 6.99 18.47 12.41
N TYR A 32 8.29 18.82 12.46
CA TYR A 32 9.25 18.50 11.42
C TYR A 32 9.49 16.99 11.30
N VAL A 33 9.68 16.29 12.44
CA VAL A 33 9.87 14.83 12.48
C VAL A 33 8.61 14.13 11.98
N ALA A 34 7.42 14.53 12.47
CA ALA A 34 6.15 13.98 12.02
C ALA A 34 5.91 14.16 10.49
N ALA A 35 6.26 15.34 9.96
CA ALA A 35 6.17 15.61 8.52
C ALA A 35 7.18 14.78 7.72
N HIS A 36 8.37 14.55 8.27
CA HIS A 36 9.40 13.75 7.62
C HIS A 36 9.06 12.25 7.65
N GLU A 37 8.59 11.73 8.80
CA GLU A 37 8.10 10.35 8.92
C GLU A 37 6.90 10.08 8.01
N ALA A 38 5.98 11.02 7.89
CA ALA A 38 4.88 10.94 6.93
C ALA A 38 5.35 10.95 5.46
N THR A 39 6.58 11.39 5.20
CA THR A 39 7.18 11.44 3.86
C THR A 39 7.92 10.15 3.52
N VAL A 40 8.40 9.40 4.51
CA VAL A 40 9.11 8.14 4.31
C VAL A 40 8.14 7.07 3.81
N GLU A 41 8.51 6.42 2.72
CA GLU A 41 7.74 5.31 2.17
C GLU A 41 7.75 4.13 3.14
N GLN A 42 6.59 3.74 3.64
CA GLN A 42 6.42 2.59 4.53
C GLN A 42 5.72 1.46 3.80
N THR A 43 6.21 0.23 3.97
CA THR A 43 5.56 -0.95 3.42
C THR A 43 4.41 -1.36 4.33
N LEU A 44 3.19 -1.30 3.81
CA LEU A 44 1.98 -1.74 4.49
C LEU A 44 1.78 -3.25 4.37
N TYR A 45 2.11 -3.80 3.21
CA TYR A 45 2.00 -5.23 2.94
C TYR A 45 3.02 -5.66 1.90
N SER A 46 3.61 -6.84 2.11
CA SER A 46 4.46 -7.51 1.12
C SER A 46 4.21 -9.00 1.21
N GLY A 47 3.70 -9.61 0.15
CA GLY A 47 3.42 -11.03 0.14
C GLY A 47 2.61 -11.52 -1.04
N HIS A 48 2.30 -12.81 -0.99
CA HIS A 48 1.49 -13.48 -1.98
C HIS A 48 0.01 -13.46 -1.60
N PRO A 49 -0.91 -13.45 -2.58
CA PRO A 49 -2.33 -13.63 -2.30
C PRO A 49 -2.58 -15.02 -1.70
N ARG A 50 -3.62 -15.17 -0.90
CA ARG A 50 -4.03 -16.48 -0.39
C ARG A 50 -4.34 -17.44 -1.54
N VAL A 51 -3.95 -18.70 -1.37
CA VAL A 51 -4.17 -19.77 -2.37
C VAL A 51 -5.65 -19.93 -2.70
N ILE A 52 -6.50 -19.92 -1.66
CA ILE A 52 -7.95 -19.95 -1.78
C ILE A 52 -8.51 -18.64 -1.22
N TYR A 53 -9.16 -17.87 -2.05
CA TYR A 53 -9.80 -16.60 -1.68
C TYR A 53 -11.29 -16.54 -2.03
N SER A 54 -11.85 -17.62 -2.60
CA SER A 54 -13.28 -17.72 -2.92
C SER A 54 -13.85 -19.09 -2.56
N PHE A 55 -15.07 -19.12 -2.05
CA PHE A 55 -15.78 -20.36 -1.74
C PHE A 55 -15.93 -21.29 -2.95
N GLY A 56 -16.14 -20.73 -4.14
CA GLY A 56 -16.19 -21.53 -5.37
C GLY A 56 -14.88 -22.28 -5.68
N GLN A 57 -13.73 -21.69 -5.37
CA GLN A 57 -12.41 -22.35 -5.51
C GLN A 57 -12.28 -23.50 -4.50
N TYR A 58 -12.81 -23.34 -3.28
CA TYR A 58 -12.83 -24.40 -2.29
C TYR A 58 -13.67 -25.60 -2.76
N VAL A 59 -14.88 -25.36 -3.24
CA VAL A 59 -15.75 -26.42 -3.80
C VAL A 59 -15.06 -27.14 -4.96
N LEU A 60 -14.46 -26.39 -5.89
CA LEU A 60 -13.76 -26.98 -7.03
C LEU A 60 -12.54 -27.78 -6.61
N ALA A 61 -11.79 -27.33 -5.60
CA ALA A 61 -10.66 -28.08 -5.04
C ALA A 61 -11.11 -29.42 -4.42
N VAL A 62 -12.24 -29.44 -3.73
CA VAL A 62 -12.83 -30.67 -3.18
C VAL A 62 -13.30 -31.60 -4.30
N CYS A 63 -14.03 -31.08 -5.29
CA CYS A 63 -14.53 -31.86 -6.43
C CYS A 63 -13.40 -32.49 -7.28
N THR A 64 -12.24 -31.83 -7.38
CA THR A 64 -11.07 -32.32 -8.13
C THR A 64 -10.08 -33.10 -7.27
N LEU A 65 -10.48 -33.61 -6.09
CA LEU A 65 -9.65 -34.34 -5.17
C LEU A 65 -8.30 -33.67 -4.86
N GLY A 66 -8.34 -32.33 -4.78
CA GLY A 66 -7.16 -31.53 -4.46
C GLY A 66 -6.24 -31.16 -5.63
N LEU A 67 -6.46 -31.68 -6.84
CA LEU A 67 -5.62 -31.33 -8.01
C LEU A 67 -5.66 -29.83 -8.31
N ALA A 68 -6.82 -29.18 -8.13
CA ALA A 68 -6.97 -27.75 -8.29
C ALA A 68 -6.14 -26.94 -7.28
N LEU A 69 -5.87 -27.49 -6.08
CA LEU A 69 -5.03 -26.83 -5.08
C LEU A 69 -3.61 -26.61 -5.58
N LEU A 70 -3.04 -27.58 -6.30
CA LEU A 70 -1.71 -27.44 -6.89
C LEU A 70 -1.66 -26.26 -7.87
N VAL A 71 -2.69 -26.15 -8.72
CA VAL A 71 -2.77 -25.04 -9.70
C VAL A 71 -2.93 -23.70 -8.98
N TYR A 72 -3.78 -23.63 -7.97
CA TYR A 72 -3.98 -22.40 -7.20
C TYR A 72 -2.74 -22.01 -6.41
N TRP A 73 -2.00 -22.99 -5.87
CA TRP A 73 -0.76 -22.76 -5.15
C TRP A 73 0.32 -22.16 -6.07
N VAL A 74 0.57 -22.78 -7.23
CA VAL A 74 1.51 -22.28 -8.24
C VAL A 74 1.12 -20.86 -8.68
N ARG A 75 -0.18 -20.63 -8.90
CA ARG A 75 -0.71 -19.33 -9.29
C ARG A 75 -0.55 -18.26 -8.20
N SER A 76 -0.72 -18.64 -6.94
CA SER A 76 -0.47 -17.75 -5.80
C SER A 76 1.00 -17.32 -5.72
N LEU A 77 1.93 -18.26 -5.91
CA LEU A 77 3.37 -17.97 -5.93
C LEU A 77 3.79 -17.09 -7.12
N SER A 78 3.03 -17.11 -8.20
CA SER A 78 3.32 -16.32 -9.40
C SER A 78 3.00 -14.84 -9.25
N ILE A 79 2.31 -14.43 -8.18
CA ILE A 79 1.90 -13.05 -7.97
C ILE A 79 2.39 -12.61 -6.58
N THR A 80 3.07 -11.46 -6.54
CA THR A 80 3.47 -10.82 -5.29
C THR A 80 2.92 -9.41 -5.28
N PHE A 81 2.21 -9.06 -4.21
CA PHE A 81 1.75 -7.70 -3.96
C PHE A 81 2.70 -7.01 -2.98
N ILE A 82 3.16 -5.83 -3.33
CA ILE A 82 3.93 -4.94 -2.45
C ILE A 82 3.15 -3.64 -2.38
N VAL A 83 2.55 -3.38 -1.23
CA VAL A 83 1.71 -2.22 -0.99
C VAL A 83 2.44 -1.30 -0.03
N THR A 84 2.72 -0.09 -0.46
CA THR A 84 3.38 0.93 0.35
C THR A 84 2.49 2.15 0.51
N THR A 85 2.90 3.10 1.35
CA THR A 85 2.17 4.36 1.56
C THR A 85 2.19 5.29 0.34
N GLN A 86 3.06 5.03 -0.65
CA GLN A 86 3.23 5.89 -1.83
C GLN A 86 2.87 5.21 -3.14
N ARG A 87 3.00 3.88 -3.24
CA ARG A 87 2.74 3.11 -4.46
C ARG A 87 2.24 1.70 -4.18
N VAL A 88 1.56 1.13 -5.16
CA VAL A 88 1.19 -0.30 -5.19
C VAL A 88 1.99 -0.96 -6.31
N GLN A 89 2.74 -1.99 -5.97
CA GLN A 89 3.52 -2.78 -6.93
C GLN A 89 2.94 -4.18 -7.02
N VAL A 90 2.83 -4.68 -8.24
CA VAL A 90 2.39 -6.04 -8.54
C VAL A 90 3.47 -6.71 -9.35
N GLU A 91 4.13 -7.69 -8.75
CA GLU A 91 5.07 -8.55 -9.46
C GLU A 91 4.33 -9.78 -9.96
N ARG A 92 4.46 -10.08 -11.24
CA ARG A 92 3.84 -11.25 -11.88
C ARG A 92 4.92 -12.09 -12.56
N GLY A 93 4.80 -13.39 -12.43
CA GLY A 93 5.64 -14.38 -13.10
C GLY A 93 6.52 -15.19 -12.16
N LEU A 94 6.73 -16.48 -12.50
CA LEU A 94 7.60 -17.41 -11.79
C LEU A 94 9.03 -17.36 -12.31
N PHE A 95 9.20 -17.43 -13.63
CA PHE A 95 10.52 -17.46 -14.28
C PHE A 95 10.94 -16.10 -14.84
N SER A 96 9.99 -15.36 -15.42
CA SER A 96 10.21 -13.99 -15.88
C SER A 96 9.33 -13.07 -15.05
N LYS A 97 9.94 -12.25 -14.20
CA LYS A 97 9.21 -11.33 -13.33
C LYS A 97 8.97 -10.00 -14.05
N THR A 98 7.70 -9.65 -14.22
CA THR A 98 7.29 -8.32 -14.62
C THR A 98 6.80 -7.58 -13.38
N ARG A 99 7.30 -6.38 -13.16
CA ARG A 99 6.91 -5.52 -12.05
C ARG A 99 6.14 -4.33 -12.60
N ASP A 100 4.89 -4.27 -12.27
CA ASP A 100 4.02 -3.14 -12.54
C ASP A 100 3.91 -2.29 -11.26
N SER A 101 4.05 -0.98 -11.38
CA SER A 101 3.96 -0.07 -10.23
C SER A 101 2.94 1.04 -10.51
N LEU A 102 2.01 1.21 -9.59
CA LEU A 102 0.99 2.25 -9.62
C LEU A 102 1.22 3.22 -8.47
N GLU A 103 1.44 4.49 -8.76
CA GLU A 103 1.60 5.51 -7.73
C GLU A 103 0.23 5.96 -7.19
N LEU A 104 0.11 6.03 -5.84
CA LEU A 104 -1.16 6.29 -5.18
C LEU A 104 -1.76 7.66 -5.54
N PHE A 105 -0.95 8.66 -5.83
CA PHE A 105 -1.47 9.98 -6.22
C PHE A 105 -2.20 9.97 -7.58
N ARG A 106 -1.99 8.93 -8.42
CA ARG A 106 -2.68 8.73 -9.70
C ARG A 106 -3.93 7.87 -9.59
N VAL A 107 -4.21 7.32 -8.42
CA VAL A 107 -5.41 6.50 -8.19
C VAL A 107 -6.60 7.44 -7.99
N ASP A 108 -7.54 7.41 -8.92
CA ASP A 108 -8.72 8.28 -8.89
C ASP A 108 -9.84 7.68 -8.04
N HIS A 109 -10.02 6.37 -8.10
CA HIS A 109 -11.13 5.70 -7.45
C HIS A 109 -10.72 4.38 -6.81
N PHE A 110 -11.31 4.09 -5.64
CA PHE A 110 -11.11 2.87 -4.86
C PHE A 110 -12.46 2.17 -4.70
N ASP A 111 -12.62 1.01 -5.34
CA ASP A 111 -13.82 0.18 -5.21
C ASP A 111 -13.52 -1.04 -4.34
N VAL A 112 -14.25 -1.17 -3.24
CA VAL A 112 -14.18 -2.35 -2.38
C VAL A 112 -15.31 -3.29 -2.76
N LEU A 113 -14.96 -4.42 -3.36
CA LEU A 113 -15.90 -5.45 -3.80
C LEU A 113 -15.89 -6.63 -2.83
N LYS A 114 -17.07 -7.06 -2.41
CA LYS A 114 -17.26 -8.22 -1.51
C LYS A 114 -18.16 -9.28 -2.16
N PRO A 115 -17.66 -10.01 -3.19
CA PRO A 115 -18.44 -11.10 -3.77
C PRO A 115 -18.84 -12.13 -2.70
N LEU A 116 -20.00 -12.74 -2.84
CA LEU A 116 -20.53 -13.72 -1.86
C LEU A 116 -19.51 -14.80 -1.52
N GLY A 117 -18.79 -15.33 -2.51
CA GLY A 117 -17.77 -16.36 -2.30
C GLY A 117 -16.55 -15.90 -1.50
N MET A 118 -16.17 -14.61 -1.55
CA MET A 118 -15.09 -14.05 -0.73
C MET A 118 -15.61 -13.62 0.65
N ARG A 119 -16.85 -13.13 0.71
CA ARG A 119 -17.49 -12.71 1.95
C ARG A 119 -17.61 -13.85 2.98
N LEU A 120 -17.90 -15.07 2.53
CA LEU A 120 -17.93 -16.26 3.37
C LEU A 120 -16.58 -16.58 4.01
N LEU A 121 -15.48 -16.19 3.37
CA LEU A 121 -14.11 -16.39 3.86
C LEU A 121 -13.55 -15.14 4.59
N GLY A 122 -14.38 -14.11 4.80
CA GLY A 122 -13.95 -12.84 5.40
C GLY A 122 -12.93 -12.07 4.56
N LEU A 123 -12.96 -12.25 3.24
CA LEU A 123 -12.06 -11.61 2.28
C LEU A 123 -12.83 -10.63 1.41
N CYS A 124 -12.12 -9.64 0.90
CA CYS A 124 -12.61 -8.69 -0.09
C CYS A 124 -11.61 -8.53 -1.23
N GLN A 125 -12.04 -7.84 -2.26
CA GLN A 125 -11.22 -7.41 -3.39
C GLN A 125 -11.28 -5.90 -3.47
N VAL A 126 -10.14 -5.26 -3.70
CA VAL A 126 -10.06 -3.81 -3.93
C VAL A 126 -9.63 -3.58 -5.36
N HIS A 127 -10.41 -2.79 -6.07
CA HIS A 127 -10.13 -2.36 -7.42
C HIS A 127 -9.69 -0.89 -7.39
N LEU A 128 -8.48 -0.64 -7.84
CA LEU A 128 -7.88 0.67 -7.94
C LEU A 128 -8.00 1.15 -9.39
N HIS A 129 -8.69 2.25 -9.61
CA HIS A 129 -8.76 2.90 -10.91
C HIS A 129 -7.75 4.04 -10.96
N SER A 130 -7.02 4.13 -12.06
CA SER A 130 -5.96 5.12 -12.25
C SER A 130 -6.09 5.82 -13.59
N SER A 131 -5.71 7.07 -13.63
CA SER A 131 -5.50 7.86 -14.86
C SER A 131 -4.18 7.53 -15.56
N ASP A 132 -3.38 6.57 -15.06
CA ASP A 132 -2.11 6.20 -15.68
C ASP A 132 -2.36 5.41 -16.97
N PRO A 133 -1.87 5.89 -18.15
CA PRO A 133 -2.05 5.17 -19.41
C PRO A 133 -1.35 3.81 -19.45
N GLY A 134 -0.30 3.62 -18.65
CA GLY A 134 0.43 2.34 -18.53
C GLY A 134 -0.27 1.32 -17.64
N MET A 135 -1.08 1.76 -16.68
CA MET A 135 -1.76 0.90 -15.71
C MET A 135 -3.08 1.51 -15.27
N SER A 136 -4.10 1.35 -16.10
CA SER A 136 -5.42 1.95 -15.88
C SER A 136 -6.17 1.36 -14.68
N SER A 137 -5.88 0.11 -14.29
CA SER A 137 -6.54 -0.54 -13.15
C SER A 137 -5.70 -1.65 -12.53
N VAL A 138 -5.82 -1.79 -11.21
CA VAL A 138 -5.18 -2.83 -10.41
C VAL A 138 -6.21 -3.51 -9.52
N TYR A 139 -6.18 -4.84 -9.50
CA TYR A 139 -6.99 -5.64 -8.59
C TYR A 139 -6.12 -6.21 -7.48
N LEU A 140 -6.43 -5.85 -6.24
CA LEU A 140 -5.87 -6.45 -5.03
C LEU A 140 -6.86 -7.46 -4.50
N TYR A 141 -6.42 -8.69 -4.26
CA TYR A 141 -7.27 -9.78 -3.76
C TYR A 141 -6.46 -10.78 -2.92
N GLY A 142 -7.16 -11.52 -2.07
CA GLY A 142 -6.52 -12.57 -1.28
C GLY A 142 -5.59 -12.06 -0.17
N ILE A 143 -5.62 -10.78 0.16
CA ILE A 143 -4.84 -10.16 1.23
C ILE A 143 -5.72 -10.11 2.48
N PRO A 144 -5.23 -10.62 3.63
CA PRO A 144 -5.97 -10.50 4.89
C PRO A 144 -6.03 -9.03 5.33
N GLY A 145 -7.19 -8.60 5.85
CA GLY A 145 -7.37 -7.21 6.32
C GLY A 145 -7.35 -6.14 5.22
N LEU A 146 -7.57 -6.54 3.96
CA LEU A 146 -7.53 -5.65 2.81
C LEU A 146 -8.52 -4.48 2.90
N GLU A 147 -9.64 -4.66 3.59
CA GLU A 147 -10.64 -3.60 3.79
C GLU A 147 -10.06 -2.42 4.60
N ALA A 148 -9.50 -2.70 5.76
CA ALA A 148 -8.84 -1.66 6.58
C ALA A 148 -7.62 -1.05 5.87
N MET A 149 -6.92 -1.87 5.09
CA MET A 149 -5.82 -1.39 4.26
C MET A 149 -6.30 -0.44 3.15
N ALA A 150 -7.47 -0.70 2.54
CA ALA A 150 -8.04 0.17 1.51
C ALA A 150 -8.35 1.58 2.05
N ASP A 151 -8.85 1.67 3.28
CA ASP A 151 -9.08 2.97 3.95
C ASP A 151 -7.74 3.70 4.17
N THR A 152 -6.72 2.98 4.66
CA THR A 152 -5.37 3.55 4.83
C THR A 152 -4.78 4.01 3.50
N LEU A 153 -4.93 3.23 2.42
CA LEU A 153 -4.45 3.60 1.09
C LEU A 153 -5.16 4.84 0.55
N ARG A 154 -6.46 4.96 0.80
CA ARG A 154 -7.24 6.14 0.43
C ARG A 154 -6.71 7.39 1.11
N ASP A 155 -6.46 7.33 2.41
CA ASP A 155 -5.89 8.43 3.18
C ASP A 155 -4.48 8.79 2.69
N CYS A 156 -3.65 7.79 2.40
CA CYS A 156 -2.32 8.00 1.82
C CYS A 156 -2.40 8.66 0.42
N SER A 157 -3.35 8.22 -0.42
CA SER A 157 -3.57 8.82 -1.75
C SER A 157 -3.93 10.30 -1.64
N LEU A 158 -4.84 10.67 -0.73
CA LEU A 158 -5.23 12.06 -0.51
C LEU A 158 -4.05 12.91 0.00
N ARG A 159 -3.25 12.38 0.93
CA ARG A 159 -2.04 13.06 1.43
C ARG A 159 -1.03 13.29 0.33
N GLU A 160 -0.74 12.27 -0.50
CA GLU A 160 0.20 12.38 -1.61
C GLU A 160 -0.27 13.34 -2.70
N ARG A 161 -1.57 13.39 -3.02
CA ARG A 161 -2.16 14.38 -3.93
C ARG A 161 -1.97 15.80 -3.40
N THR A 162 -2.30 16.04 -2.13
CA THR A 162 -2.14 17.34 -1.48
C THR A 162 -0.67 17.77 -1.48
N ARG A 163 0.24 16.86 -1.17
CA ARG A 163 1.68 17.12 -1.16
C ARG A 163 2.23 17.50 -2.53
N ARG A 164 1.78 16.81 -3.58
CA ARG A 164 2.21 17.05 -4.97
C ARG A 164 1.43 18.16 -5.67
N ARG A 165 0.47 18.79 -4.97
CA ARG A 165 -0.45 19.81 -5.53
C ARG A 165 -1.15 19.36 -6.82
N VAL A 166 -1.46 18.07 -6.90
CA VAL A 166 -2.25 17.52 -8.00
C VAL A 166 -3.70 17.90 -7.75
N LEU A 167 -4.23 18.84 -8.53
CA LEU A 167 -5.64 19.18 -8.49
C LEU A 167 -6.47 17.98 -8.96
N PRO A 168 -7.59 17.67 -8.29
CA PRO A 168 -8.53 16.69 -8.83
C PRO A 168 -9.00 17.18 -10.21
N MET A 169 -8.93 16.33 -11.22
CA MET A 169 -9.57 16.60 -12.50
C MET A 169 -11.07 16.55 -12.26
N GLU A 170 -11.64 17.66 -11.83
CA GLU A 170 -13.07 17.86 -11.84
C GLU A 170 -13.51 17.90 -13.31
N GLN A 171 -14.47 17.06 -13.59
CA GLN A 171 -15.16 16.83 -14.86
C GLN A 171 -15.36 18.12 -15.65
N MET A 172 -14.71 18.26 -16.81
CA MET A 172 -15.21 19.06 -17.90
C MET A 172 -16.15 18.21 -18.76
#